data_5d20421cf1fbe5063ef06b982d9f43e1
#
_entry.id   5d20421cf1fbe5063ef06b982d9f43e1
#
_cell.length_a   1.000
_cell.length_b   1.000
_cell.length_c   1.000
_cell.angle_alpha   90.00
_cell.angle_beta   90.00
_cell.angle_gamma   90.00
#
_symmetry.space_group_name_H-M   'P 1'
#
loop_
_entity.id
_entity.type
_entity.pdbx_description
1 polymer ?
#
loop_
_entity_poly.entity_id
_entity_poly.type
_entity_poly.pdbx_seq_one_letter_code
_entity_poly.pdbx_strand_id
1 'polypeptide(L)'
;MTDTEILDAVAKILKEEVSPALASHGGGAAILTVKDGKVYMELQGGCRGCPGARMTMKNGIERLFKEKVPDVVEVIDATDHDA
;
A
#
# COMPACT_ATOMS: atom_id res chain seq x y z
N MET A 1 -2.64 -12.53 -13.59
CA MET A 1 -2.42 -12.98 -12.19
C MET A 1 -3.76 -13.01 -11.46
N THR A 2 -3.92 -13.98 -10.58
CA THR A 2 -5.07 -13.99 -9.70
C THR A 2 -4.90 -12.96 -8.58
N ASP A 3 -5.99 -12.65 -7.88
CA ASP A 3 -5.90 -11.72 -6.76
C ASP A 3 -4.94 -12.21 -5.67
N THR A 4 -4.90 -13.52 -5.43
CA THR A 4 -3.98 -14.12 -4.47
C THR A 4 -2.52 -13.91 -4.90
N GLU A 5 -2.24 -14.09 -6.17
CA GLU A 5 -0.89 -13.86 -6.70
C GLU A 5 -0.48 -12.39 -6.60
N ILE A 6 -1.42 -11.49 -6.90
CA ILE A 6 -1.19 -10.05 -6.75
C ILE A 6 -0.93 -9.71 -5.29
N LEU A 7 -1.74 -10.26 -4.38
CA LEU A 7 -1.58 -10.05 -2.95
C LEU A 7 -0.18 -10.46 -2.48
N ASP A 8 0.26 -11.65 -2.87
CA ASP A 8 1.59 -12.14 -2.49
C ASP A 8 2.69 -11.24 -3.04
N ALA A 9 2.57 -10.82 -4.29
CA ALA A 9 3.56 -9.98 -4.95
C ALA A 9 3.64 -8.60 -4.29
N VAL A 10 2.51 -7.94 -4.07
CA VAL A 10 2.51 -6.61 -3.46
C VAL A 10 2.90 -6.65 -1.98
N ALA A 11 2.54 -7.71 -1.28
CA ALA A 11 2.94 -7.88 0.12
C ALA A 11 4.46 -7.99 0.24
N LYS A 12 5.08 -8.71 -0.68
CA LYS A 12 6.54 -8.84 -0.72
C LYS A 12 7.20 -7.49 -1.01
N ILE A 13 6.69 -6.76 -2.01
CA ILE A 13 7.21 -5.44 -2.35
C ILE A 13 7.07 -4.49 -1.16
N LEU A 14 5.93 -4.51 -0.50
CA LEU A 14 5.68 -3.70 0.67
C LEU A 14 6.71 -3.98 1.76
N LYS A 15 6.93 -5.25 2.05
CA LYS A 15 7.87 -5.65 3.09
C LYS A 15 9.31 -5.27 2.77
N GLU A 16 9.73 -5.45 1.53
CA GLU A 16 11.13 -5.27 1.13
C GLU A 16 11.48 -3.82 0.78
N GLU A 17 10.55 -3.07 0.20
CA GLU A 17 10.84 -1.75 -0.33
C GLU A 17 10.08 -0.62 0.36
N VAL A 18 8.83 -0.85 0.71
CA VAL A 18 7.99 0.21 1.28
C VAL A 18 8.15 0.31 2.80
N SER A 19 8.10 -0.80 3.51
CA SER A 19 8.20 -0.79 4.97
C SER A 19 9.48 -0.14 5.50
N PRO A 20 10.66 -0.43 4.94
CA PRO A 20 11.88 0.25 5.41
C PRO A 20 11.82 1.76 5.24
N ALA A 21 11.27 2.23 4.12
CA ALA A 21 11.14 3.66 3.88
C ALA A 21 10.15 4.30 4.84
N LEU A 22 9.02 3.66 5.10
CA LEU A 22 8.01 4.16 6.02
C LEU A 22 8.47 4.12 7.46
N ALA A 23 9.25 3.10 7.83
CA ALA A 23 9.76 2.96 9.18
C ALA A 23 10.67 4.15 9.56
N SER A 24 11.41 4.69 8.59
CA SER A 24 12.28 5.85 8.85
C SER A 24 11.48 7.10 9.17
N HIS A 25 10.19 7.13 8.84
CA HIS A 25 9.29 8.24 9.13
C HIS A 25 8.34 7.94 10.30
N GLY A 26 8.56 6.82 10.99
CA GLY A 26 7.70 6.44 12.10
C GLY A 26 6.35 5.90 11.67
N GLY A 27 6.21 5.53 10.41
CA GLY A 27 4.96 5.01 9.88
C GLY A 27 5.08 3.58 9.37
N GLY A 28 4.02 3.10 8.78
CA GLY A 28 3.97 1.77 8.20
C GLY A 28 2.75 1.63 7.30
N ALA A 29 2.66 0.49 6.65
CA ALA A 29 1.54 0.16 5.80
C ALA A 29 1.29 -1.35 5.83
N ALA A 30 0.05 -1.75 5.63
CA ALA A 30 -0.34 -3.15 5.57
C ALA A 30 -1.28 -3.37 4.39
N ILE A 31 -1.18 -4.53 3.77
CA ILE A 31 -2.12 -4.92 2.72
C ILE A 31 -3.29 -5.62 3.40
N LEU A 32 -4.49 -5.15 3.15
CA LEU A 32 -5.71 -5.74 3.71
C LEU A 32 -6.23 -6.86 2.81
N THR A 33 -6.40 -6.56 1.54
CA THR A 33 -6.89 -7.53 0.56
C THR A 33 -6.62 -7.04 -0.86
N VAL A 34 -6.81 -7.94 -1.81
CA VAL A 34 -6.80 -7.59 -3.24
C VAL A 34 -8.07 -8.13 -3.85
N LYS A 35 -8.75 -7.30 -4.61
CA LYS A 35 -9.98 -7.70 -5.30
C LYS A 35 -10.01 -7.09 -6.69
N ASP A 36 -10.13 -7.94 -7.70
CA ASP A 36 -10.17 -7.52 -9.11
C ASP A 36 -8.99 -6.62 -9.50
N GLY A 37 -7.80 -6.95 -9.00
CA GLY A 37 -6.60 -6.18 -9.24
C GLY A 37 -6.46 -4.91 -8.42
N LYS A 38 -7.44 -4.59 -7.59
CA LYS A 38 -7.42 -3.43 -6.70
C LYS A 38 -6.83 -3.84 -5.36
N VAL A 39 -5.76 -3.17 -4.96
CA VAL A 39 -5.05 -3.44 -3.72
C VAL A 39 -5.59 -2.52 -2.63
N TYR A 40 -6.18 -3.11 -1.61
CA TYR A 40 -6.66 -2.37 -0.43
C TYR A 40 -5.58 -2.39 0.63
N MET A 41 -5.14 -1.21 1.05
CA MET A 41 -4.08 -1.09 2.03
C MET A 41 -4.46 -0.12 3.14
N GLU A 42 -3.78 -0.24 4.28
CA GLU A 42 -3.97 0.63 5.42
C GLU A 42 -2.64 1.27 5.79
N LEU A 43 -2.64 2.57 6.00
CA LEU A 43 -1.47 3.29 6.51
C LEU A 43 -1.51 3.31 8.03
N GLN A 44 -0.35 3.20 8.65
CA GLN A 44 -0.21 3.06 10.10
C GLN A 44 0.80 4.07 10.63
N GLY A 45 0.74 4.32 11.94
CA GLY A 45 1.68 5.18 12.61
C GLY A 45 1.59 6.64 12.16
N GLY A 46 2.73 7.27 11.97
CA GLY A 46 2.81 8.68 11.60
C GLY A 46 2.16 9.01 10.26
N CYS A 47 2.11 8.05 9.35
CA CYS A 47 1.48 8.24 8.04
C CYS A 47 -0.03 8.42 8.13
N ARG A 48 -0.64 7.82 9.14
CA ARG A 48 -2.09 7.84 9.32
C ARG A 48 -2.61 9.22 9.70
N GLY A 49 -1.82 9.99 10.45
CA GLY A 49 -2.25 11.29 10.97
C GLY A 49 -2.03 12.46 10.02
N CYS A 50 -1.43 12.25 8.86
CA CYS A 50 -1.05 13.33 7.95
C CYS A 50 -1.74 13.16 6.59
N PRO A 51 -2.90 13.80 6.35
CA PRO A 51 -3.64 13.61 5.10
C PRO A 51 -2.83 13.86 3.83
N GLY A 52 -2.01 14.89 3.82
CA GLY A 52 -1.16 15.18 2.66
C GLY A 52 -0.11 14.11 2.43
N ALA A 53 0.53 13.65 3.50
CA ALA A 53 1.52 12.59 3.44
C ALA A 53 0.87 11.27 3.00
N ARG A 54 -0.34 10.98 3.46
CA ARG A 54 -1.07 9.77 3.06
C ARG A 54 -1.32 9.73 1.57
N MET A 55 -1.75 10.84 0.99
CA MET A 55 -2.00 10.92 -0.44
C MET A 55 -0.71 10.70 -1.23
N THR A 56 0.38 11.34 -0.82
CA THR A 56 1.68 11.18 -1.45
C THR A 56 2.17 9.74 -1.36
N MET A 57 2.03 9.13 -0.19
CA MET A 57 2.44 7.75 0.03
C MET A 57 1.60 6.79 -0.81
N LYS A 58 0.29 6.98 -0.84
CA LYS A 58 -0.59 6.15 -1.65
C LYS A 58 -0.20 6.20 -3.12
N ASN A 59 0.03 7.41 -3.65
CA ASN A 59 0.39 7.57 -5.04
C ASN A 59 1.75 6.94 -5.38
N GLY A 60 2.72 7.09 -4.48
CA GLY A 60 4.03 6.47 -4.63
C GLY A 60 3.97 4.95 -4.59
N ILE A 61 3.21 4.41 -3.66
CA ILE A 61 3.02 2.98 -3.51
C ILE A 61 2.28 2.41 -4.72
N GLU A 62 1.24 3.09 -5.17
CA GLU A 62 0.48 2.68 -6.35
C GLU A 62 1.38 2.61 -7.58
N ARG A 63 2.21 3.62 -7.79
CA ARG A 63 3.14 3.65 -8.90
C ARG A 63 4.12 2.48 -8.83
N LEU A 64 4.68 2.23 -7.66
CA LEU A 64 5.62 1.14 -7.44
C LEU A 64 4.98 -0.21 -7.72
N PHE A 65 3.78 -0.42 -7.19
CA PHE A 65 3.06 -1.68 -7.38
C PHE A 65 2.72 -1.90 -8.86
N LYS A 66 2.23 -0.87 -9.53
CA LYS A 66 1.90 -0.98 -10.96
C LYS A 66 3.13 -1.25 -11.81
N GLU A 67 4.25 -0.68 -11.45
CA GLU A 67 5.50 -0.87 -12.17
C GLU A 67 6.02 -2.29 -12.02
N LYS A 68 5.95 -2.86 -10.82
CA LYS A 68 6.46 -4.20 -10.53
C LYS A 68 5.44 -5.30 -10.77
N VAL A 69 4.17 -4.98 -10.63
CA VAL A 69 3.07 -5.93 -10.83
C VAL A 69 2.07 -5.28 -11.79
N PRO A 70 2.25 -5.49 -13.11
CA PRO A 70 1.41 -4.83 -14.12
C PRO A 70 -0.09 -5.11 -13.97
N ASP A 71 -0.45 -6.22 -13.33
CA ASP A 71 -1.85 -6.59 -13.13
C ASP A 71 -2.55 -5.79 -12.03
N VAL A 72 -1.82 -4.98 -11.27
CA VAL A 72 -2.40 -4.07 -10.31
C VAL A 72 -3.14 -2.96 -11.06
N VAL A 73 -4.43 -2.84 -10.82
CA VAL A 73 -5.28 -1.83 -11.46
C VAL A 73 -5.23 -0.53 -10.67
N GLU A 74 -5.35 -0.63 -9.36
CA GLU A 74 -5.42 0.53 -8.49
C GLU A 74 -4.99 0.16 -7.08
N VAL A 75 -4.50 1.13 -6.34
CA VAL A 75 -4.24 1.00 -4.91
C VAL A 75 -5.22 1.90 -4.19
N ILE A 76 -5.95 1.33 -3.23
CA ILE A 76 -6.98 2.03 -2.48
C ILE A 76 -6.53 2.17 -1.03
N ASP A 77 -6.56 3.40 -0.53
CA ASP A 77 -6.30 3.68 0.88
C ASP A 77 -7.55 3.36 1.68
N ALA A 78 -7.52 2.22 2.35
CA ALA A 78 -8.63 1.76 3.18
C ALA A 78 -8.36 2.00 4.67
N THR A 79 -7.49 2.96 4.98
CA THR A 79 -7.20 3.32 6.36
C THR A 79 -8.48 3.72 7.08
N ASP A 80 -8.69 3.13 8.25
CA ASP A 80 -9.87 3.40 9.06
C ASP A 80 -9.78 4.79 9.67
N HIS A 81 -10.76 5.63 9.33
CA HIS A 81 -10.83 7.01 9.82
C HIS A 81 -11.84 7.18 10.95
N ASP A 82 -12.58 6.15 11.26
CA ASP A 82 -13.66 6.21 12.25
C ASP A 82 -13.15 6.03 13.69
N ALA A 83 -11.89 5.79 13.79
CA ALA A 83 -11.30 5.60 15.10
C ALA A 83 -11.23 6.92 15.87
#